data_611c8fadd3d1c841ab2dad30609f93c8
#
_entry.id   611c8fadd3d1c841ab2dad30609f93c8
#
_cell.length_a   1.000
_cell.length_b   1.000
_cell.length_c   1.000
_cell.angle_alpha   90.00
_cell.angle_beta   90.00
_cell.angle_gamma   90.00
#
_symmetry.space_group_name_H-M   'P 1'
#
loop_
_entity.id
_entity.type
_entity.pdbx_description
1 polymer ?
#
loop_
_entity_poly.entity_id
_entity_poly.type
_entity_poly.pdbx_seq_one_letter_code
_entity_poly.pdbx_strand_id
1 'polypeptide(L)'
;MSENPKIRFGILGCADIARKVARAINLAPNSTLYAIASRSIDKAHKFAANNGLSTQTLKIYGSYDQLLDDPCVDAVYMPLPTSLHLHWALLAAHNKKHLLLEKPAALDVGELDQILHACQSNGVQFMTGSMWLHHPRTAKLKDFISDSKLFGRINYIHSSSTLPGTKEFLENNIRVKPDLDALGALGDLGWYCIEAILWAKDYQLPTIVTALPDVSKNSAGVILSFTASIQWEPLDQTVATIHCSFLSHTSMDLSISASNGTVRCNDYIIPYAENCSSFEFTSGAKFAELHIGWSVVPEEVRVVSQLPQEALMVQELSRLAEGIREFGYPPDKKWPQISRYTQLVLDAVKKSIDLGYEPVTVLF
;
A
#
# COMPACT_ATOMS: atom_id res chain seq x y z
N MET A 1 -19.00 -5.09 -31.29
CA MET A 1 -19.19 -5.32 -29.86
C MET A 1 -19.16 -3.94 -29.21
N SER A 2 -20.23 -3.52 -28.53
CA SER A 2 -20.21 -2.24 -27.80
C SER A 2 -19.15 -2.36 -26.68
N GLU A 3 -18.18 -1.45 -26.67
CA GLU A 3 -17.24 -1.38 -25.54
C GLU A 3 -18.05 -1.19 -24.25
N ASN A 4 -17.79 -1.98 -23.24
CA ASN A 4 -18.41 -1.80 -21.92
C ASN A 4 -18.08 -0.40 -21.41
N PRO A 5 -19.03 0.31 -20.81
CA PRO A 5 -18.79 1.66 -20.32
C PRO A 5 -17.72 1.62 -19.21
N LYS A 6 -16.66 2.41 -19.39
CA LYS A 6 -15.55 2.52 -18.43
C LYS A 6 -16.02 2.97 -17.04
N ILE A 7 -15.31 2.55 -16.01
CA ILE A 7 -15.54 3.04 -14.64
C ILE A 7 -15.07 4.51 -14.55
N ARG A 8 -15.97 5.39 -14.13
CA ARG A 8 -15.74 6.84 -14.03
C ARG A 8 -15.26 7.19 -12.62
N PHE A 9 -14.02 7.61 -12.55
CA PHE A 9 -13.38 7.97 -11.29
C PHE A 9 -13.56 9.45 -10.94
N GLY A 10 -13.86 9.69 -9.67
CA GLY A 10 -13.69 10.99 -9.02
C GLY A 10 -12.44 10.98 -8.11
N ILE A 11 -11.73 12.10 -8.01
CA ILE A 11 -10.62 12.27 -7.06
C ILE A 11 -11.05 13.24 -5.96
N LEU A 12 -11.02 12.76 -4.71
CA LEU A 12 -11.30 13.57 -3.51
C LEU A 12 -9.99 14.14 -2.95
N GLY A 13 -9.63 15.35 -3.37
CA GLY A 13 -8.43 16.02 -2.91
C GLY A 13 -7.35 16.19 -3.98
N CYS A 14 -6.60 17.27 -3.88
CA CYS A 14 -5.54 17.63 -4.82
C CYS A 14 -4.17 17.47 -4.14
N ALA A 15 -3.87 16.27 -3.65
CA ALA A 15 -2.58 15.89 -3.08
C ALA A 15 -1.56 15.62 -4.19
N ASP A 16 -0.26 15.67 -3.87
CA ASP A 16 0.80 15.40 -4.85
C ASP A 16 0.69 14.01 -5.48
N ILE A 17 0.32 13.00 -4.71
CA ILE A 17 0.13 11.64 -5.23
C ILE A 17 -1.05 11.55 -6.20
N ALA A 18 -2.06 12.41 -6.07
CA ALA A 18 -3.23 12.42 -6.95
C ALA A 18 -2.87 12.63 -8.42
N ARG A 19 -1.77 13.34 -8.74
CA ARG A 19 -1.30 13.52 -10.13
C ARG A 19 -0.88 12.19 -10.78
N LYS A 20 -0.20 11.31 -10.01
CA LYS A 20 0.21 9.99 -10.50
C LYS A 20 -1.00 9.08 -10.73
N VAL A 21 -1.94 9.07 -9.79
CA VAL A 21 -3.13 8.23 -9.90
C VAL A 21 -4.12 8.79 -10.94
N ALA A 22 -4.20 10.12 -11.14
CA ALA A 22 -4.96 10.71 -12.26
C ALA A 22 -4.44 10.21 -13.62
N ARG A 23 -3.10 10.17 -13.80
CA ARG A 23 -2.48 9.56 -14.98
C ARG A 23 -2.80 8.06 -15.07
N ALA A 24 -2.69 7.33 -13.99
CA ALA A 24 -2.97 5.90 -13.91
C ALA A 24 -4.41 5.55 -14.29
N ILE A 25 -5.39 6.33 -13.83
CA ILE A 25 -6.80 6.18 -14.20
C ILE A 25 -7.01 6.31 -15.72
N ASN A 26 -6.30 7.24 -16.37
CA ASN A 26 -6.41 7.42 -17.81
C ASN A 26 -5.60 6.39 -18.63
N LEU A 27 -4.59 5.75 -18.02
CA LEU A 27 -3.82 4.67 -18.65
C LEU A 27 -4.51 3.31 -18.56
N ALA A 28 -5.26 3.07 -17.50
CA ALA A 28 -6.01 1.82 -17.35
C ALA A 28 -7.14 1.73 -18.40
N PRO A 29 -7.25 0.61 -19.15
CA PRO A 29 -8.13 0.52 -20.29
C PRO A 29 -9.62 0.59 -19.96
N ASN A 30 -9.99 0.22 -18.72
CA ASN A 30 -11.36 0.09 -18.23
C ASN A 30 -11.79 1.20 -17.27
N SER A 31 -11.04 2.30 -17.21
CA SER A 31 -11.37 3.46 -16.38
C SER A 31 -11.23 4.78 -17.13
N THR A 32 -11.77 5.84 -16.55
CA THR A 32 -11.61 7.21 -17.01
C THR A 32 -11.71 8.19 -15.85
N LEU A 33 -10.90 9.23 -15.85
CA LEU A 33 -10.99 10.31 -14.90
C LEU A 33 -12.14 11.24 -15.29
N TYR A 34 -13.17 11.29 -14.47
CA TYR A 34 -14.40 12.04 -14.73
C TYR A 34 -14.52 13.32 -13.91
N ALA A 35 -14.08 13.30 -12.65
CA ALA A 35 -14.25 14.43 -11.75
C ALA A 35 -13.09 14.60 -10.77
N ILE A 36 -12.87 15.84 -10.33
CA ILE A 36 -11.96 16.19 -9.22
C ILE A 36 -12.68 17.13 -8.26
N ALA A 37 -12.52 16.91 -6.97
CA ALA A 37 -13.02 17.80 -5.93
C ALA A 37 -11.91 18.28 -5.01
N SER A 38 -12.05 19.51 -4.55
CA SER A 38 -11.22 20.09 -3.49
C SER A 38 -12.10 21.01 -2.62
N ARG A 39 -11.71 21.22 -1.35
CA ARG A 39 -12.32 22.25 -0.47
C ARG A 39 -12.15 23.68 -0.99
N SER A 40 -11.32 23.86 -2.02
CA SER A 40 -11.17 25.10 -2.77
C SER A 40 -11.26 24.78 -4.25
N ILE A 41 -12.23 25.37 -4.92
CA ILE A 41 -12.47 25.19 -6.35
C ILE A 41 -11.26 25.70 -7.17
N ASP A 42 -10.62 26.79 -6.74
CA ASP A 42 -9.42 27.34 -7.38
C ASP A 42 -8.24 26.36 -7.30
N LYS A 43 -8.10 25.64 -6.16
CA LYS A 43 -7.09 24.60 -5.99
C LYS A 43 -7.35 23.44 -6.96
N ALA A 44 -8.60 23.05 -7.15
CA ALA A 44 -8.96 21.98 -8.08
C ALA A 44 -8.71 22.39 -9.56
N HIS A 45 -9.06 23.61 -9.94
CA HIS A 45 -8.73 24.15 -11.26
C HIS A 45 -7.22 24.22 -11.51
N LYS A 46 -6.45 24.74 -10.53
CA LYS A 46 -5.00 24.80 -10.61
C LYS A 46 -4.37 23.40 -10.73
N PHE A 47 -4.88 22.45 -9.96
CA PHE A 47 -4.43 21.06 -10.04
C PHE A 47 -4.67 20.48 -11.45
N ALA A 48 -5.87 20.66 -12.01
CA ALA A 48 -6.20 20.18 -13.35
C ALA A 48 -5.28 20.81 -14.41
N ALA A 49 -5.08 22.12 -14.36
CA ALA A 49 -4.21 22.86 -15.30
C ALA A 49 -2.75 22.39 -15.21
N ASN A 50 -2.20 22.29 -13.99
CA ASN A 50 -0.81 21.89 -13.77
C ASN A 50 -0.50 20.45 -14.20
N ASN A 51 -1.53 19.60 -14.29
CA ASN A 51 -1.37 18.19 -14.66
C ASN A 51 -1.89 17.89 -16.09
N GLY A 52 -2.15 18.91 -16.89
CA GLY A 52 -2.58 18.74 -18.28
C GLY A 52 -3.94 18.06 -18.43
N LEU A 53 -4.79 18.13 -17.41
CA LEU A 53 -6.13 17.54 -17.43
C LEU A 53 -7.10 18.49 -18.11
N SER A 54 -7.79 18.01 -19.16
CA SER A 54 -8.72 18.82 -19.94
C SER A 54 -9.97 19.18 -19.14
N THR A 55 -10.12 20.44 -18.81
CA THR A 55 -11.32 20.97 -18.15
C THR A 55 -12.59 20.96 -19.00
N GLN A 56 -12.48 20.63 -20.29
CA GLN A 56 -13.64 20.45 -21.17
C GLN A 56 -14.38 19.12 -20.92
N THR A 57 -13.65 18.11 -20.46
CA THR A 57 -14.19 16.76 -20.20
C THR A 57 -14.22 16.40 -18.72
N LEU A 58 -13.47 17.13 -17.89
CA LEU A 58 -13.32 16.89 -16.45
C LEU A 58 -14.26 17.81 -15.68
N LYS A 59 -15.11 17.24 -14.83
CA LYS A 59 -15.90 18.02 -13.87
C LYS A 59 -15.03 18.43 -12.66
N ILE A 60 -15.18 19.67 -12.24
CA ILE A 60 -14.45 20.24 -11.10
C ILE A 60 -15.44 20.71 -10.05
N TYR A 61 -15.26 20.24 -8.81
CA TYR A 61 -16.13 20.53 -7.68
C TYR A 61 -15.39 21.29 -6.58
N GLY A 62 -16.09 22.23 -5.95
CA GLY A 62 -15.61 23.02 -4.82
C GLY A 62 -15.79 22.35 -3.44
N SER A 63 -16.45 21.20 -3.38
CA SER A 63 -16.58 20.37 -2.17
C SER A 63 -16.55 18.89 -2.52
N TYR A 64 -16.19 18.06 -1.53
CA TYR A 64 -16.19 16.60 -1.69
C TYR A 64 -17.62 16.05 -1.80
N ASP A 65 -18.59 16.64 -1.07
CA ASP A 65 -19.99 16.25 -1.12
C ASP A 65 -20.54 16.35 -2.55
N GLN A 66 -20.28 17.46 -3.24
CA GLN A 66 -20.74 17.65 -4.62
C GLN A 66 -20.23 16.55 -5.57
N LEU A 67 -19.01 16.06 -5.38
CA LEU A 67 -18.49 14.95 -6.17
C LEU A 67 -19.14 13.63 -5.78
N LEU A 68 -19.35 13.39 -4.48
CA LEU A 68 -19.98 12.16 -4.00
C LEU A 68 -21.45 12.08 -4.41
N ASP A 69 -22.15 13.21 -4.48
CA ASP A 69 -23.56 13.31 -4.91
C ASP A 69 -23.73 13.16 -6.43
N ASP A 70 -22.65 13.27 -7.22
CA ASP A 70 -22.77 13.10 -8.68
C ASP A 70 -23.02 11.62 -9.05
N PRO A 71 -24.20 11.29 -9.62
CA PRO A 71 -24.54 9.92 -10.00
C PRO A 71 -23.68 9.38 -11.14
N CYS A 72 -22.95 10.25 -11.85
CA CYS A 72 -22.03 9.87 -12.89
C CYS A 72 -20.66 9.41 -12.38
N VAL A 73 -20.33 9.56 -11.11
CA VAL A 73 -19.12 9.02 -10.49
C VAL A 73 -19.40 7.60 -10.02
N ASP A 74 -18.64 6.62 -10.51
CA ASP A 74 -18.78 5.21 -10.16
C ASP A 74 -17.83 4.82 -9.00
N ALA A 75 -16.61 5.36 -9.03
CA ALA A 75 -15.56 5.09 -8.05
C ALA A 75 -14.86 6.37 -7.62
N VAL A 76 -14.33 6.39 -6.41
CA VAL A 76 -13.54 7.50 -5.90
C VAL A 76 -12.14 7.05 -5.50
N TYR A 77 -11.14 7.84 -5.86
CA TYR A 77 -9.81 7.79 -5.29
C TYR A 77 -9.68 8.87 -4.22
N MET A 78 -9.21 8.49 -3.03
CA MET A 78 -9.21 9.35 -1.85
C MET A 78 -7.79 9.53 -1.28
N PRO A 79 -6.99 10.48 -1.80
CA PRO A 79 -5.68 10.84 -1.27
C PRO A 79 -5.78 11.96 -0.22
N LEU A 80 -6.53 11.72 0.82
CA LEU A 80 -6.69 12.63 1.95
C LEU A 80 -5.70 12.28 3.08
N PRO A 81 -5.45 13.17 4.05
CA PRO A 81 -4.81 12.79 5.30
C PRO A 81 -5.58 11.68 6.01
N THR A 82 -4.85 10.77 6.68
CA THR A 82 -5.43 9.55 7.30
C THR A 82 -6.55 9.86 8.29
N SER A 83 -6.42 10.95 9.06
CA SER A 83 -7.47 11.42 10.00
C SER A 83 -8.81 11.78 9.35
N LEU A 84 -8.83 11.95 8.04
CA LEU A 84 -10.05 12.26 7.29
C LEU A 84 -10.66 11.03 6.59
N HIS A 85 -9.95 9.89 6.60
CA HIS A 85 -10.35 8.70 5.86
C HIS A 85 -11.70 8.15 6.34
N LEU A 86 -11.87 7.94 7.66
CA LEU A 86 -13.11 7.38 8.20
C LEU A 86 -14.33 8.17 7.71
N HIS A 87 -14.35 9.49 7.95
CA HIS A 87 -15.48 10.32 7.62
C HIS A 87 -15.86 10.26 6.13
N TRP A 88 -14.88 10.49 5.25
CA TRP A 88 -15.14 10.57 3.81
C TRP A 88 -15.36 9.21 3.17
N ALA A 89 -14.74 8.14 3.70
CA ALA A 89 -14.97 6.78 3.22
C ALA A 89 -16.39 6.29 3.54
N LEU A 90 -16.91 6.60 4.73
CA LEU A 90 -18.32 6.30 5.08
C LEU A 90 -19.29 7.02 4.13
N LEU A 91 -19.08 8.30 3.87
CA LEU A 91 -19.91 9.07 2.94
C LEU A 91 -19.82 8.53 1.50
N ALA A 92 -18.60 8.17 1.04
CA ALA A 92 -18.43 7.56 -0.27
C ALA A 92 -19.19 6.24 -0.40
N ALA A 93 -19.10 5.37 0.61
CA ALA A 93 -19.82 4.10 0.63
C ALA A 93 -21.34 4.29 0.64
N HIS A 94 -21.86 5.21 1.44
CA HIS A 94 -23.29 5.54 1.49
C HIS A 94 -23.81 6.08 0.13
N ASN A 95 -22.98 6.86 -0.56
CA ASN A 95 -23.26 7.35 -1.91
C ASN A 95 -22.97 6.30 -3.02
N LYS A 96 -22.79 5.03 -2.64
CA LYS A 96 -22.58 3.91 -3.56
C LYS A 96 -21.35 4.06 -4.46
N LYS A 97 -20.29 4.72 -3.98
CA LYS A 97 -19.03 4.86 -4.72
C LYS A 97 -18.07 3.74 -4.33
N HIS A 98 -17.53 3.01 -5.32
CA HIS A 98 -16.39 2.12 -5.09
C HIS A 98 -15.20 2.95 -4.59
N LEU A 99 -14.39 2.39 -3.69
CA LEU A 99 -13.38 3.16 -2.97
C LEU A 99 -11.97 2.64 -3.20
N LEU A 100 -11.12 3.49 -3.79
CA LEU A 100 -9.66 3.37 -3.75
C LEU A 100 -9.14 4.35 -2.71
N LEU A 101 -8.78 3.84 -1.53
CA LEU A 101 -8.36 4.63 -0.38
C LEU A 101 -6.85 4.62 -0.24
N GLU A 102 -6.23 5.79 -0.07
CA GLU A 102 -4.80 5.84 0.21
C GLU A 102 -4.42 5.13 1.52
N LYS A 103 -3.17 4.67 1.54
CA LYS A 103 -2.56 4.06 2.74
C LYS A 103 -1.92 5.16 3.65
N PRO A 104 -1.86 4.93 4.96
CA PRO A 104 -2.54 3.87 5.70
C PRO A 104 -4.05 4.06 5.65
N ALA A 105 -4.80 2.96 5.65
CA ALA A 105 -6.24 3.02 5.40
C ALA A 105 -7.03 3.74 6.49
N ALA A 106 -6.54 3.67 7.75
CA ALA A 106 -7.17 4.29 8.91
C ALA A 106 -6.14 4.55 10.02
N LEU A 107 -6.53 5.22 11.09
CA LEU A 107 -5.67 5.44 12.26
C LEU A 107 -5.53 4.20 13.13
N ASP A 108 -6.52 3.33 13.11
CA ASP A 108 -6.54 2.02 13.78
C ASP A 108 -7.50 1.04 13.10
N VAL A 109 -7.50 -0.22 13.56
CA VAL A 109 -8.36 -1.26 13.00
C VAL A 109 -9.84 -1.01 13.26
N GLY A 110 -10.19 -0.32 14.33
CA GLY A 110 -11.59 0.00 14.65
C GLY A 110 -12.21 0.99 13.66
N GLU A 111 -11.45 1.99 13.22
CA GLU A 111 -11.85 2.89 12.13
C GLU A 111 -11.94 2.14 10.80
N LEU A 112 -10.94 1.30 10.51
CA LEU A 112 -10.94 0.50 9.28
C LEU A 112 -12.12 -0.46 9.22
N ASP A 113 -12.46 -1.14 10.31
CA ASP A 113 -13.60 -2.06 10.38
C ASP A 113 -14.93 -1.31 10.09
N GLN A 114 -15.09 -0.07 10.53
CA GLN A 114 -16.25 0.77 10.17
C GLN A 114 -16.30 1.06 8.67
N ILE A 115 -15.16 1.41 8.06
CA ILE A 115 -15.06 1.66 6.61
C ILE A 115 -15.43 0.39 5.82
N LEU A 116 -14.82 -0.75 6.19
CA LEU A 116 -15.05 -2.02 5.51
C LEU A 116 -16.51 -2.48 5.63
N HIS A 117 -17.10 -2.33 6.83
CA HIS A 117 -18.50 -2.64 7.05
C HIS A 117 -19.42 -1.76 6.19
N ALA A 118 -19.15 -0.45 6.12
CA ALA A 118 -19.93 0.47 5.29
C ALA A 118 -19.83 0.09 3.80
N CYS A 119 -18.65 -0.23 3.30
CA CYS A 119 -18.44 -0.67 1.92
C CYS A 119 -19.23 -1.96 1.63
N GLN A 120 -19.10 -2.97 2.49
CA GLN A 120 -19.80 -4.24 2.35
C GLN A 120 -21.33 -4.06 2.38
N SER A 121 -21.84 -3.32 3.36
CA SER A 121 -23.29 -3.09 3.54
C SER A 121 -23.91 -2.31 2.39
N ASN A 122 -23.12 -1.48 1.71
CA ASN A 122 -23.55 -0.69 0.56
C ASN A 122 -23.27 -1.37 -0.79
N GLY A 123 -22.66 -2.55 -0.80
CA GLY A 123 -22.35 -3.31 -2.02
C GLY A 123 -21.28 -2.65 -2.88
N VAL A 124 -20.35 -1.89 -2.28
CA VAL A 124 -19.27 -1.21 -3.00
C VAL A 124 -17.93 -1.87 -2.73
N GLN A 125 -17.06 -1.90 -3.74
CA GLN A 125 -15.71 -2.44 -3.64
C GLN A 125 -14.81 -1.48 -2.88
N PHE A 126 -14.06 -2.01 -1.92
CA PHE A 126 -12.96 -1.34 -1.22
C PHE A 126 -11.61 -1.89 -1.69
N MET A 127 -10.62 -1.02 -1.85
CA MET A 127 -9.21 -1.37 -2.08
C MET A 127 -8.31 -0.25 -1.53
N THR A 128 -7.17 -0.61 -0.93
CA THR A 128 -6.14 0.37 -0.53
C THR A 128 -5.18 0.70 -1.66
N GLY A 129 -4.56 1.87 -1.61
CA GLY A 129 -3.55 2.36 -2.55
C GLY A 129 -2.19 1.66 -2.44
N SER A 130 -2.18 0.34 -2.32
CA SER A 130 -0.96 -0.49 -2.24
C SER A 130 -0.54 -0.97 -3.62
N MET A 131 -0.08 -0.06 -4.46
CA MET A 131 0.18 -0.28 -5.89
C MET A 131 1.18 -1.41 -6.18
N TRP A 132 2.18 -1.65 -5.32
CA TRP A 132 3.22 -2.66 -5.53
C TRP A 132 2.66 -4.10 -5.61
N LEU A 133 1.51 -4.38 -4.97
CA LEU A 133 0.83 -5.68 -5.03
C LEU A 133 0.31 -6.02 -6.43
N HIS A 134 0.13 -5.01 -7.28
CA HIS A 134 -0.39 -5.16 -8.65
C HIS A 134 0.73 -5.25 -9.70
N HIS A 135 2.00 -5.05 -9.29
CA HIS A 135 3.13 -5.13 -10.21
C HIS A 135 3.38 -6.59 -10.64
N PRO A 136 3.62 -6.89 -11.94
CA PRO A 136 3.90 -8.26 -12.40
C PRO A 136 5.11 -8.89 -11.71
N ARG A 137 6.12 -8.10 -11.30
CA ARG A 137 7.25 -8.57 -10.51
C ARG A 137 6.81 -9.20 -9.19
N THR A 138 5.82 -8.62 -8.51
CA THR A 138 5.30 -9.14 -7.25
C THR A 138 4.70 -10.53 -7.43
N ALA A 139 3.93 -10.75 -8.51
CA ALA A 139 3.42 -12.07 -8.87
C ALA A 139 4.56 -13.05 -9.20
N LYS A 140 5.53 -12.61 -10.04
CA LYS A 140 6.69 -13.44 -10.40
C LYS A 140 7.53 -13.84 -9.19
N LEU A 141 7.77 -12.91 -8.27
CA LEU A 141 8.49 -13.13 -7.02
C LEU A 141 7.74 -14.14 -6.14
N LYS A 142 6.38 -14.08 -6.13
CA LYS A 142 5.55 -15.06 -5.41
C LYS A 142 5.72 -16.47 -5.95
N ASP A 143 5.83 -16.65 -7.27
CA ASP A 143 6.08 -17.96 -7.86
C ASP A 143 7.38 -18.59 -7.32
N PHE A 144 8.45 -17.79 -7.19
CA PHE A 144 9.73 -18.28 -6.66
C PHE A 144 9.64 -18.68 -5.18
N ILE A 145 9.10 -17.82 -4.33
CA ILE A 145 9.04 -18.08 -2.87
C ILE A 145 8.02 -19.16 -2.51
N SER A 146 7.09 -19.50 -3.40
CA SER A 146 6.11 -20.56 -3.22
C SER A 146 6.61 -21.93 -3.71
N ASP A 147 7.69 -21.99 -4.47
CA ASP A 147 8.30 -23.25 -4.91
C ASP A 147 9.11 -23.88 -3.76
N SER A 148 8.54 -24.85 -3.08
CA SER A 148 9.16 -25.50 -1.93
C SER A 148 10.47 -26.26 -2.27
N LYS A 149 10.71 -26.63 -3.54
CA LYS A 149 11.94 -27.30 -3.98
C LYS A 149 13.06 -26.29 -4.25
N LEU A 150 12.73 -25.19 -4.91
CA LEU A 150 13.68 -24.14 -5.21
C LEU A 150 14.00 -23.26 -3.99
N PHE A 151 12.98 -22.89 -3.22
CA PHE A 151 13.11 -21.92 -2.14
C PHE A 151 13.17 -22.60 -0.77
N GLY A 152 12.30 -23.56 -0.52
CA GLY A 152 12.19 -24.22 0.77
C GLY A 152 11.30 -23.44 1.74
N ARG A 153 11.46 -23.72 3.05
CA ARG A 153 10.68 -23.06 4.11
C ARG A 153 11.29 -21.67 4.39
N ILE A 154 10.46 -20.64 4.42
CA ILE A 154 10.86 -19.28 4.82
C ILE A 154 11.26 -19.31 6.29
N ASN A 155 12.46 -18.80 6.61
CA ASN A 155 12.97 -18.71 7.96
C ASN A 155 13.09 -17.24 8.44
N TYR A 156 13.43 -16.32 7.53
CA TYR A 156 13.64 -14.93 7.86
C TYR A 156 13.18 -14.01 6.74
N ILE A 157 12.52 -12.90 7.12
CA ILE A 157 12.11 -11.83 6.21
C ILE A 157 12.61 -10.50 6.76
N HIS A 158 13.20 -9.68 5.92
CA HIS A 158 13.52 -8.30 6.25
C HIS A 158 12.91 -7.36 5.23
N SER A 159 12.27 -6.29 5.72
CA SER A 159 11.81 -5.20 4.86
C SER A 159 12.19 -3.86 5.46
N SER A 160 12.72 -2.98 4.64
CA SER A 160 13.00 -1.61 5.04
C SER A 160 12.42 -0.61 4.06
N SER A 161 11.93 0.50 4.61
CA SER A 161 11.50 1.65 3.83
C SER A 161 11.95 2.92 4.54
N THR A 162 12.80 3.68 3.87
CA THR A 162 13.40 4.89 4.45
C THR A 162 13.43 6.02 3.44
N LEU A 163 13.42 7.25 3.91
CA LEU A 163 13.64 8.44 3.11
C LEU A 163 14.31 9.54 3.96
N PRO A 164 15.19 10.38 3.36
CA PRO A 164 15.83 11.47 4.08
C PRO A 164 14.87 12.67 4.11
N GLY A 165 14.08 12.77 5.18
CA GLY A 165 13.21 13.92 5.41
C GLY A 165 14.03 15.21 5.51
N THR A 166 13.77 16.16 4.61
CA THR A 166 14.35 17.50 4.71
C THR A 166 13.83 18.21 5.96
N LYS A 167 14.50 19.28 6.40
CA LYS A 167 14.00 20.12 7.52
C LYS A 167 12.57 20.57 7.28
N GLU A 168 12.25 21.03 6.08
CA GLU A 168 10.89 21.43 5.69
C GLU A 168 9.88 20.27 5.81
N PHE A 169 10.26 19.06 5.36
CA PHE A 169 9.43 17.86 5.52
C PHE A 169 9.17 17.56 7.00
N LEU A 170 10.22 17.52 7.83
CA LEU A 170 10.13 17.16 9.25
C LEU A 170 9.37 18.20 10.09
N GLU A 171 9.27 19.45 9.61
CA GLU A 171 8.54 20.52 10.27
C GLU A 171 7.09 20.66 9.75
N ASN A 172 6.83 20.47 8.46
CA ASN A 172 5.59 20.94 7.83
C ASN A 172 4.78 19.87 7.10
N ASN A 173 5.36 18.69 6.79
CA ASN A 173 4.64 17.67 6.05
C ASN A 173 3.47 17.09 6.89
N ILE A 174 2.38 16.74 6.22
CA ILE A 174 1.19 16.11 6.87
C ILE A 174 1.55 14.85 7.65
N ARG A 175 2.55 14.09 7.19
CA ARG A 175 3.00 12.81 7.80
C ARG A 175 3.61 12.98 9.18
N VAL A 176 4.07 14.18 9.53
CA VAL A 176 4.66 14.48 10.84
C VAL A 176 3.74 15.31 11.74
N LYS A 177 2.47 15.44 11.34
CA LYS A 177 1.42 16.17 12.10
C LYS A 177 0.48 15.21 12.78
N PRO A 178 0.26 15.33 14.11
CA PRO A 178 -0.57 14.42 14.88
C PRO A 178 -2.08 14.54 14.57
N ASP A 179 -2.51 15.66 14.00
CA ASP A 179 -3.89 15.95 13.62
C ASP A 179 -4.21 15.61 12.15
N LEU A 180 -3.20 15.16 11.38
CA LEU A 180 -3.33 14.83 9.96
C LEU A 180 -3.08 13.33 9.71
N ASP A 181 -1.85 12.92 9.45
CA ASP A 181 -1.54 11.50 9.24
C ASP A 181 -1.23 10.75 10.55
N ALA A 182 -0.91 11.45 11.63
CA ALA A 182 -0.73 10.98 13.00
C ALA A 182 0.27 9.83 13.22
N LEU A 183 0.31 8.83 12.34
CA LEU A 183 1.10 7.60 12.48
C LEU A 183 2.57 7.75 12.04
N GLY A 184 2.93 8.84 11.37
CA GLY A 184 4.30 9.13 10.97
C GLY A 184 4.91 8.06 10.07
N ALA A 185 6.18 7.73 10.33
CA ALA A 185 6.91 6.69 9.57
C ALA A 185 6.25 5.31 9.69
N LEU A 186 5.55 5.02 10.80
CA LEU A 186 4.82 3.77 10.98
C LEU A 186 3.68 3.65 9.96
N GLY A 187 2.86 4.66 9.80
CA GLY A 187 1.76 4.67 8.83
C GLY A 187 2.25 4.80 7.39
N ASP A 188 3.18 5.72 7.12
CA ASP A 188 3.59 6.02 5.74
C ASP A 188 4.49 4.93 5.14
N LEU A 189 5.49 4.48 5.87
CA LEU A 189 6.50 3.53 5.42
C LEU A 189 6.23 2.12 5.95
N GLY A 190 5.83 2.01 7.21
CA GLY A 190 5.57 0.74 7.89
C GLY A 190 4.43 -0.05 7.26
N TRP A 191 3.42 0.62 6.72
CA TRP A 191 2.35 -0.04 5.96
C TRP A 191 2.91 -0.99 4.90
N TYR A 192 3.80 -0.50 4.03
CA TYR A 192 4.39 -1.31 2.96
C TYR A 192 5.25 -2.46 3.49
N CYS A 193 6.07 -2.20 4.51
CA CYS A 193 6.94 -3.23 5.07
C CYS A 193 6.15 -4.36 5.73
N ILE A 194 5.11 -4.02 6.49
CA ILE A 194 4.20 -4.99 7.13
C ILE A 194 3.44 -5.79 6.07
N GLU A 195 2.87 -5.09 5.08
CA GLU A 195 2.12 -5.72 3.99
C GLU A 195 2.99 -6.69 3.17
N ALA A 196 4.27 -6.35 2.92
CA ALA A 196 5.20 -7.21 2.20
C ALA A 196 5.55 -8.49 3.01
N ILE A 197 5.71 -8.36 4.31
CA ILE A 197 5.94 -9.50 5.21
C ILE A 197 4.71 -10.41 5.25
N LEU A 198 3.51 -9.85 5.41
CA LEU A 198 2.26 -10.61 5.39
C LEU A 198 2.03 -11.26 4.02
N TRP A 199 2.31 -10.56 2.92
CA TRP A 199 2.25 -11.11 1.57
C TRP A 199 3.19 -12.31 1.40
N ALA A 200 4.44 -12.23 1.90
CA ALA A 200 5.39 -13.34 1.84
C ALA A 200 4.90 -14.57 2.62
N LYS A 201 4.13 -14.36 3.67
CA LYS A 201 3.52 -15.37 4.56
C LYS A 201 2.08 -15.75 4.20
N ASP A 202 1.64 -15.51 2.95
CA ASP A 202 0.26 -15.80 2.51
C ASP A 202 -0.81 -15.19 3.43
N TYR A 203 -0.50 -14.00 3.98
CA TYR A 203 -1.36 -13.27 4.92
C TYR A 203 -1.72 -14.05 6.20
N GLN A 204 -0.89 -15.01 6.60
CA GLN A 204 -0.97 -15.59 7.93
C GLN A 204 -0.56 -14.52 8.94
N LEU A 205 -1.45 -14.25 9.92
CA LEU A 205 -1.14 -13.27 10.95
C LEU A 205 -0.03 -13.78 11.88
N PRO A 206 0.89 -12.91 12.28
CA PRO A 206 1.90 -13.23 13.27
C PRO A 206 1.26 -13.40 14.65
N THR A 207 1.95 -14.09 15.53
CA THR A 207 1.54 -14.26 16.94
C THR A 207 1.98 -13.10 17.79
N ILE A 208 3.22 -12.64 17.61
CA ILE A 208 3.86 -11.64 18.46
C ILE A 208 4.52 -10.56 17.60
N VAL A 209 4.37 -9.31 18.04
CA VAL A 209 5.06 -8.16 17.50
C VAL A 209 5.76 -7.42 18.63
N THR A 210 7.04 -7.04 18.42
CA THR A 210 7.83 -6.31 19.40
C THR A 210 8.59 -5.18 18.72
N ALA A 211 8.34 -3.93 19.11
CA ALA A 211 9.14 -2.79 18.69
C ALA A 211 10.48 -2.79 19.44
N LEU A 212 11.53 -2.28 18.79
CA LEU A 212 12.84 -2.12 19.42
C LEU A 212 13.01 -0.71 20.02
N PRO A 213 13.89 -0.52 21.02
CA PRO A 213 14.04 0.75 21.75
C PRO A 213 14.81 1.84 20.96
N ASP A 214 14.81 1.79 19.62
CA ASP A 214 15.44 2.76 18.72
C ASP A 214 14.45 3.78 18.15
N VAL A 215 13.25 3.91 18.73
CA VAL A 215 12.18 4.76 18.21
C VAL A 215 12.52 6.23 18.39
N SER A 216 12.49 6.97 17.29
CA SER A 216 12.59 8.43 17.26
C SER A 216 11.24 9.05 17.04
N LYS A 217 10.88 10.07 17.83
CA LYS A 217 9.65 10.85 17.71
C LYS A 217 9.98 12.34 17.58
N ASN A 218 9.11 13.09 16.90
CA ASN A 218 9.19 14.55 16.93
C ASN A 218 8.62 15.13 18.25
N SER A 219 8.69 16.45 18.42
CA SER A 219 8.17 17.13 19.62
C SER A 219 6.65 16.96 19.84
N ALA A 220 5.90 16.59 18.82
CA ALA A 220 4.46 16.31 18.89
C ALA A 220 4.15 14.81 19.12
N GLY A 221 5.18 13.96 19.34
CA GLY A 221 5.03 12.54 19.62
C GLY A 221 4.85 11.66 18.38
N VAL A 222 4.92 12.21 17.17
CA VAL A 222 4.77 11.44 15.91
C VAL A 222 6.06 10.68 15.62
N ILE A 223 5.94 9.41 15.25
CA ILE A 223 7.06 8.49 14.99
C ILE A 223 7.78 8.90 13.70
N LEU A 224 9.09 9.19 13.82
CA LEU A 224 9.97 9.52 12.70
C LEU A 224 10.81 8.34 12.24
N SER A 225 11.14 7.42 13.15
CA SER A 225 11.92 6.22 12.86
C SER A 225 11.60 5.14 13.89
N PHE A 226 11.59 3.88 13.46
CA PHE A 226 11.40 2.72 14.33
C PHE A 226 11.90 1.44 13.66
N THR A 227 12.20 0.44 14.50
CA THR A 227 12.44 -0.95 14.12
C THR A 227 11.51 -1.86 14.89
N ALA A 228 11.04 -2.94 14.28
CA ALA A 228 10.22 -3.95 14.98
C ALA A 228 10.54 -5.36 14.48
N SER A 229 10.35 -6.35 15.37
CA SER A 229 10.33 -7.77 15.05
C SER A 229 8.90 -8.31 15.04
N ILE A 230 8.65 -9.29 14.15
CA ILE A 230 7.36 -9.92 13.92
C ILE A 230 7.60 -11.43 13.91
N GLN A 231 6.84 -12.22 14.67
CA GLN A 231 7.11 -13.63 14.90
C GLN A 231 5.87 -14.49 14.78
N TRP A 232 6.06 -15.71 14.25
CA TRP A 232 5.05 -16.76 14.13
C TRP A 232 5.44 -17.94 15.01
N GLU A 233 4.84 -18.08 16.18
CA GLU A 233 5.11 -19.13 17.16
C GLU A 233 3.80 -19.89 17.51
N PRO A 234 3.91 -21.11 18.06
CA PRO A 234 5.10 -21.96 18.30
C PRO A 234 5.43 -22.89 17.11
N LEU A 235 4.53 -23.05 16.12
CA LEU A 235 4.68 -24.04 15.06
C LEU A 235 5.49 -23.55 13.86
N ASP A 236 5.51 -22.26 13.64
CA ASP A 236 6.25 -21.60 12.56
C ASP A 236 7.31 -20.67 13.14
N GLN A 237 8.57 -21.06 13.03
CA GLN A 237 9.71 -20.33 13.58
C GLN A 237 10.19 -19.17 12.67
N THR A 238 9.35 -18.73 11.74
CA THR A 238 9.68 -17.57 10.91
C THR A 238 9.78 -16.31 11.78
N VAL A 239 10.84 -15.55 11.57
CA VAL A 239 11.02 -14.21 12.16
C VAL A 239 11.09 -13.21 11.03
N ALA A 240 10.43 -12.07 11.19
CA ALA A 240 10.59 -10.94 10.30
C ALA A 240 11.01 -9.69 11.06
N THR A 241 11.72 -8.79 10.37
CA THR A 241 12.10 -7.47 10.89
C THR A 241 11.72 -6.39 9.91
N ILE A 242 11.27 -5.26 10.43
CA ILE A 242 11.03 -4.05 9.64
C ILE A 242 11.85 -2.89 10.22
N HIS A 243 12.35 -2.03 9.30
CA HIS A 243 12.94 -0.75 9.67
C HIS A 243 12.37 0.36 8.80
N CYS A 244 11.81 1.40 9.43
CA CYS A 244 11.19 2.52 8.74
C CYS A 244 11.67 3.85 9.31
N SER A 245 12.10 4.77 8.44
CA SER A 245 12.71 6.00 8.92
C SER A 245 12.56 7.16 7.94
N PHE A 246 12.15 8.32 8.44
CA PHE A 246 12.26 9.61 7.76
C PHE A 246 13.64 10.28 7.98
N LEU A 247 14.57 9.61 8.66
CA LEU A 247 15.86 10.15 9.06
C LEU A 247 17.05 9.48 8.37
N SER A 248 16.78 8.54 7.44
CA SER A 248 17.80 7.75 6.76
C SER A 248 17.74 7.94 5.25
N HIS A 249 18.83 7.63 4.55
CA HIS A 249 18.87 7.62 3.08
C HIS A 249 17.77 6.70 2.51
N THR A 250 17.28 7.01 1.32
CA THR A 250 16.20 6.25 0.66
C THR A 250 16.54 4.79 0.46
N SER A 251 15.68 3.91 0.95
CA SER A 251 15.73 2.46 0.75
C SER A 251 14.30 1.92 0.66
N MET A 252 14.10 0.88 -0.15
CA MET A 252 12.82 0.16 -0.30
C MET A 252 13.12 -1.33 -0.47
N ASP A 253 13.79 -1.91 0.55
CA ASP A 253 14.35 -3.25 0.45
C ASP A 253 13.41 -4.32 0.98
N LEU A 254 13.34 -5.43 0.27
CA LEU A 254 12.71 -6.68 0.70
C LEU A 254 13.70 -7.82 0.50
N SER A 255 14.03 -8.53 1.57
CA SER A 255 14.86 -9.73 1.56
C SER A 255 14.13 -10.88 2.24
N ILE A 256 14.05 -12.02 1.57
CA ILE A 256 13.39 -13.23 2.07
C ILE A 256 14.39 -14.37 2.02
N SER A 257 14.69 -14.97 3.16
CA SER A 257 15.61 -16.10 3.30
C SER A 257 14.87 -17.34 3.72
N ALA A 258 15.10 -18.42 2.99
CA ALA A 258 14.48 -19.72 3.24
C ALA A 258 15.56 -20.80 3.41
N SER A 259 15.14 -22.03 3.65
CA SER A 259 16.05 -23.17 3.88
C SER A 259 16.92 -23.53 2.66
N ASN A 260 16.52 -23.15 1.45
CA ASN A 260 17.24 -23.50 0.22
C ASN A 260 17.41 -22.31 -0.74
N GLY A 261 16.79 -21.18 -0.53
CA GLY A 261 16.84 -20.03 -1.42
C GLY A 261 16.79 -18.69 -0.71
N THR A 262 17.19 -17.65 -1.43
CA THR A 262 17.12 -16.25 -1.00
C THR A 262 16.63 -15.38 -2.14
N VAL A 263 15.75 -14.43 -1.84
CA VAL A 263 15.29 -13.38 -2.75
C VAL A 263 15.68 -12.03 -2.18
N ARG A 264 16.08 -11.09 -3.05
CA ARG A 264 16.33 -9.69 -2.70
C ARG A 264 15.74 -8.77 -3.75
N CYS A 265 15.08 -7.71 -3.28
CA CYS A 265 14.48 -6.67 -4.12
C CYS A 265 14.68 -5.32 -3.45
N ASN A 266 15.42 -4.41 -4.08
CA ASN A 266 15.86 -3.15 -3.47
C ASN A 266 14.95 -1.96 -3.79
N ASP A 267 13.90 -2.17 -4.56
CA ASP A 267 12.96 -1.16 -5.04
C ASP A 267 11.52 -1.69 -5.08
N TYR A 268 11.18 -2.60 -4.14
CA TYR A 268 9.93 -3.37 -4.25
C TYR A 268 8.67 -2.51 -4.21
N ILE A 269 8.69 -1.38 -3.50
CA ILE A 269 7.54 -0.46 -3.39
C ILE A 269 7.40 0.36 -4.68
N ILE A 270 8.50 0.98 -5.13
CA ILE A 270 8.55 1.82 -6.33
C ILE A 270 9.72 1.36 -7.18
N PRO A 271 9.48 0.69 -8.31
CA PRO A 271 10.53 0.25 -9.22
C PRO A 271 11.38 1.42 -9.73
N TYR A 272 12.69 1.17 -9.93
CA TYR A 272 13.60 2.16 -10.52
C TYR A 272 13.20 2.60 -11.92
N ALA A 273 12.53 1.73 -12.67
CA ALA A 273 11.97 2.05 -13.98
C ALA A 273 10.51 1.62 -14.08
N GLU A 274 9.69 2.44 -14.71
CA GLU A 274 8.23 2.25 -14.78
C GLU A 274 7.82 0.98 -15.55
N ASN A 275 8.59 0.60 -16.55
CA ASN A 275 8.27 -0.49 -17.48
C ASN A 275 9.16 -1.74 -17.33
N CYS A 276 10.17 -1.69 -16.49
CA CYS A 276 11.08 -2.80 -16.25
C CYS A 276 11.55 -2.79 -14.79
N SER A 277 11.48 -3.93 -14.16
CA SER A 277 11.92 -4.11 -12.78
C SER A 277 12.63 -5.46 -12.64
N SER A 278 13.38 -5.66 -11.57
CA SER A 278 14.04 -6.92 -11.31
C SER A 278 14.07 -7.27 -9.83
N PHE A 279 14.48 -8.49 -9.53
CA PHE A 279 14.89 -8.95 -8.22
C PHE A 279 16.01 -9.98 -8.39
N GLU A 280 16.79 -10.17 -7.34
CA GLU A 280 17.83 -11.21 -7.28
C GLU A 280 17.27 -12.46 -6.62
N PHE A 281 17.63 -13.62 -7.18
CA PHE A 281 17.28 -14.94 -6.66
C PHE A 281 18.51 -15.84 -6.60
N THR A 282 18.64 -16.61 -5.52
CA THR A 282 19.67 -17.64 -5.37
C THR A 282 19.06 -18.89 -4.76
N SER A 283 19.37 -20.06 -5.28
CA SER A 283 18.96 -21.36 -4.73
C SER A 283 20.13 -22.32 -4.67
N GLY A 284 20.19 -23.15 -3.63
CA GLY A 284 21.18 -24.21 -3.47
C GLY A 284 22.63 -23.73 -3.34
N ALA A 285 22.86 -22.46 -3.03
CA ALA A 285 24.19 -21.87 -2.90
C ALA A 285 24.97 -22.50 -1.73
N LYS A 286 26.27 -22.78 -1.98
CA LYS A 286 27.23 -23.29 -1.00
C LYS A 286 28.55 -22.54 -1.15
N PHE A 287 29.42 -22.62 -0.14
CA PHE A 287 30.78 -22.17 -0.27
C PHE A 287 31.57 -23.10 -1.21
N ALA A 288 32.46 -22.55 -2.03
CA ALA A 288 33.34 -23.36 -2.85
C ALA A 288 34.43 -24.02 -1.99
N GLU A 289 34.78 -25.28 -2.31
CA GLU A 289 35.73 -26.05 -1.48
C GLU A 289 37.21 -25.66 -1.71
N LEU A 290 37.55 -25.29 -2.93
CA LEU A 290 38.97 -25.08 -3.31
C LEU A 290 39.35 -23.62 -3.47
N HIS A 291 38.42 -22.69 -3.46
CA HIS A 291 38.67 -21.25 -3.56
C HIS A 291 37.65 -20.46 -2.72
N ILE A 292 38.01 -19.24 -2.37
CA ILE A 292 37.11 -18.36 -1.65
C ILE A 292 36.04 -17.87 -2.62
N GLY A 293 34.79 -18.25 -2.36
CA GLY A 293 33.65 -17.84 -3.18
C GLY A 293 32.40 -18.69 -2.95
N TRP A 294 31.38 -18.40 -3.70
CA TRP A 294 30.10 -19.10 -3.69
C TRP A 294 30.00 -20.03 -4.89
N SER A 295 29.38 -21.20 -4.71
CA SER A 295 29.14 -22.16 -5.80
C SER A 295 28.13 -21.66 -6.83
N VAL A 296 27.23 -20.74 -6.42
CA VAL A 296 26.18 -20.13 -7.24
C VAL A 296 26.19 -18.63 -6.97
N VAL A 297 26.15 -17.82 -8.03
CA VAL A 297 25.94 -16.37 -7.95
C VAL A 297 24.44 -16.05 -8.05
N PRO A 298 23.97 -14.96 -7.44
CA PRO A 298 22.59 -14.52 -7.59
C PRO A 298 22.22 -14.30 -9.06
N GLU A 299 21.04 -14.76 -9.45
CA GLU A 299 20.45 -14.54 -10.75
C GLU A 299 19.53 -13.30 -10.69
N GLU A 300 19.72 -12.37 -11.64
CA GLU A 300 18.79 -11.26 -11.81
C GLU A 300 17.59 -11.71 -12.64
N VAL A 301 16.41 -11.72 -12.04
CA VAL A 301 15.13 -12.00 -12.70
C VAL A 301 14.49 -10.69 -13.13
N ARG A 302 14.45 -10.43 -14.44
CA ARG A 302 13.85 -9.22 -15.01
C ARG A 302 12.38 -9.44 -15.37
N VAL A 303 11.56 -8.43 -15.10
CA VAL A 303 10.13 -8.43 -15.38
C VAL A 303 9.75 -7.12 -16.08
N VAL A 304 9.14 -7.26 -17.26
CA VAL A 304 8.64 -6.12 -18.04
C VAL A 304 7.15 -5.94 -17.76
N SER A 305 6.72 -4.69 -17.59
CA SER A 305 5.31 -4.31 -17.45
C SER A 305 4.88 -3.39 -18.58
N GLN A 306 3.70 -3.62 -19.14
CA GLN A 306 3.12 -2.74 -20.17
C GLN A 306 2.49 -1.47 -19.57
N LEU A 307 2.05 -1.56 -18.32
CA LEU A 307 1.44 -0.45 -17.59
C LEU A 307 2.18 -0.26 -16.26
N PRO A 308 2.25 0.98 -15.74
CA PRO A 308 2.75 1.21 -14.40
C PRO A 308 1.85 0.54 -13.36
N GLN A 309 2.41 0.17 -12.23
CA GLN A 309 1.72 -0.54 -11.15
C GLN A 309 0.46 0.19 -10.65
N GLU A 310 0.47 1.52 -10.64
CA GLU A 310 -0.68 2.33 -10.27
C GLU A 310 -1.84 2.15 -11.28
N ALA A 311 -1.54 2.02 -12.58
CA ALA A 311 -2.56 1.75 -13.60
C ALA A 311 -3.11 0.33 -13.49
N LEU A 312 -2.27 -0.65 -13.16
CA LEU A 312 -2.72 -2.03 -12.90
C LEU A 312 -3.60 -2.11 -11.65
N MET A 313 -3.29 -1.34 -10.60
CA MET A 313 -4.14 -1.20 -9.41
C MET A 313 -5.52 -0.63 -9.76
N VAL A 314 -5.56 0.45 -10.52
CA VAL A 314 -6.81 1.06 -11.00
C VAL A 314 -7.58 0.10 -11.90
N GLN A 315 -6.90 -0.61 -12.79
CA GLN A 315 -7.50 -1.61 -13.66
C GLN A 315 -8.18 -2.73 -12.86
N GLU A 316 -7.55 -3.20 -11.78
CA GLU A 316 -8.12 -4.24 -10.92
C GLU A 316 -9.35 -3.75 -10.17
N LEU A 317 -9.31 -2.56 -9.54
CA LEU A 317 -10.51 -2.01 -8.90
C LEU A 317 -11.65 -1.83 -9.91
N SER A 318 -11.34 -1.34 -11.12
CA SER A 318 -12.33 -1.15 -12.17
C SER A 318 -12.94 -2.47 -12.64
N ARG A 319 -12.13 -3.53 -12.77
CA ARG A 319 -12.62 -4.89 -13.09
C ARG A 319 -13.59 -5.42 -12.03
N LEU A 320 -13.29 -5.20 -10.75
CA LEU A 320 -14.15 -5.61 -9.65
C LEU A 320 -15.46 -4.79 -9.64
N ALA A 321 -15.37 -3.48 -9.82
CA ALA A 321 -16.52 -2.59 -9.89
C ALA A 321 -17.43 -2.91 -11.10
N GLU A 322 -16.84 -3.23 -12.24
CA GLU A 322 -17.55 -3.70 -13.43
C GLU A 322 -18.27 -5.02 -13.15
N GLY A 323 -17.62 -5.96 -12.48
CA GLY A 323 -18.23 -7.23 -12.08
C GLY A 323 -19.47 -7.05 -11.20
N ILE A 324 -19.42 -6.08 -10.28
CA ILE A 324 -20.57 -5.72 -9.43
C ILE A 324 -21.68 -5.10 -10.27
N ARG A 325 -21.34 -4.14 -11.14
CA ARG A 325 -22.31 -3.38 -11.96
C ARG A 325 -23.00 -4.25 -12.99
N GLU A 326 -22.26 -5.09 -13.74
CA GLU A 326 -22.77 -5.83 -14.90
C GLU A 326 -23.35 -7.20 -14.52
N PHE A 327 -22.76 -7.85 -13.52
CA PHE A 327 -23.08 -9.24 -13.17
C PHE A 327 -23.70 -9.40 -11.78
N GLY A 328 -23.80 -8.33 -11.00
CA GLY A 328 -24.32 -8.38 -9.62
C GLY A 328 -23.43 -9.19 -8.67
N TYR A 329 -22.13 -9.30 -8.93
CA TYR A 329 -21.20 -9.99 -8.03
C TYR A 329 -21.13 -9.26 -6.70
N PRO A 330 -20.96 -9.99 -5.59
CA PRO A 330 -20.64 -9.33 -4.32
C PRO A 330 -19.25 -8.67 -4.37
N PRO A 331 -19.01 -7.63 -3.56
CA PRO A 331 -17.68 -7.07 -3.40
C PRO A 331 -16.66 -8.14 -3.01
N ASP A 332 -15.48 -8.09 -3.64
CA ASP A 332 -14.37 -8.99 -3.38
C ASP A 332 -13.84 -8.78 -1.95
N LYS A 333 -13.57 -9.87 -1.23
CA LYS A 333 -13.12 -9.85 0.17
C LYS A 333 -11.61 -9.83 0.33
N LYS A 334 -10.85 -10.12 -0.72
CA LYS A 334 -9.38 -10.21 -0.68
C LYS A 334 -8.75 -8.89 -0.25
N TRP A 335 -9.10 -7.80 -0.91
CA TRP A 335 -8.49 -6.49 -0.65
C TRP A 335 -8.84 -5.92 0.72
N PRO A 336 -10.11 -5.97 1.17
CA PRO A 336 -10.46 -5.63 2.55
C PRO A 336 -9.67 -6.45 3.59
N GLN A 337 -9.53 -7.75 3.39
CA GLN A 337 -8.81 -8.63 4.31
C GLN A 337 -7.31 -8.30 4.39
N ILE A 338 -6.66 -8.07 3.24
CA ILE A 338 -5.26 -7.65 3.17
C ILE A 338 -5.04 -6.37 3.99
N SER A 339 -5.89 -5.36 3.75
CA SER A 339 -5.80 -4.08 4.45
C SER A 339 -6.03 -4.24 5.95
N ARG A 340 -7.01 -5.04 6.36
CA ARG A 340 -7.32 -5.29 7.77
C ARG A 340 -6.17 -6.00 8.48
N TYR A 341 -5.57 -7.00 7.86
CA TYR A 341 -4.44 -7.73 8.45
C TYR A 341 -3.19 -6.83 8.56
N THR A 342 -2.94 -5.99 7.56
CA THR A 342 -1.87 -5.00 7.61
C THR A 342 -2.08 -4.02 8.77
N GLN A 343 -3.30 -3.50 8.95
CA GLN A 343 -3.64 -2.59 10.04
C GLN A 343 -3.50 -3.24 11.42
N LEU A 344 -3.94 -4.50 11.59
CA LEU A 344 -3.80 -5.23 12.86
C LEU A 344 -2.33 -5.32 13.31
N VAL A 345 -1.43 -5.62 12.38
CA VAL A 345 0.01 -5.71 12.70
C VAL A 345 0.59 -4.32 12.94
N LEU A 346 0.17 -3.31 12.19
CA LEU A 346 0.56 -1.92 12.40
C LEU A 346 0.16 -1.43 13.80
N ASP A 347 -1.08 -1.70 14.20
CA ASP A 347 -1.61 -1.36 15.53
C ASP A 347 -0.82 -2.08 16.64
N ALA A 348 -0.42 -3.33 16.41
CA ALA A 348 0.41 -4.09 17.36
C ALA A 348 1.82 -3.48 17.51
N VAL A 349 2.44 -3.03 16.40
CA VAL A 349 3.73 -2.28 16.46
C VAL A 349 3.56 -1.01 17.27
N LYS A 350 2.52 -0.21 16.97
CA LYS A 350 2.23 1.02 17.71
C LYS A 350 2.03 0.75 19.21
N LYS A 351 1.23 -0.26 19.53
CA LYS A 351 0.96 -0.66 20.90
C LYS A 351 2.24 -1.10 21.63
N SER A 352 3.14 -1.85 20.98
CA SER A 352 4.42 -2.22 21.56
C SER A 352 5.28 -0.99 21.89
N ILE A 353 5.33 -0.01 20.99
CA ILE A 353 6.01 1.28 21.22
C ILE A 353 5.41 2.02 22.43
N ASP A 354 4.09 2.07 22.53
CA ASP A 354 3.37 2.79 23.59
C ASP A 354 3.50 2.09 24.97
N LEU A 355 3.71 0.76 24.96
CA LEU A 355 3.96 -0.06 26.18
C LEU A 355 5.45 -0.11 26.58
N GLY A 356 6.33 0.70 25.98
CA GLY A 356 7.75 0.69 26.29
C GLY A 356 8.48 -0.54 25.74
N TYR A 357 8.10 -0.95 24.53
CA TYR A 357 8.69 -2.04 23.74
C TYR A 357 8.37 -3.46 24.25
N GLU A 358 7.31 -3.60 25.03
CA GLU A 358 6.83 -4.92 25.44
C GLU A 358 6.24 -5.70 24.24
N PRO A 359 6.41 -7.03 24.21
CA PRO A 359 5.78 -7.88 23.20
C PRO A 359 4.26 -7.76 23.20
N VAL A 360 3.66 -7.67 22.04
CA VAL A 360 2.21 -7.57 21.86
C VAL A 360 1.72 -8.77 21.05
N THR A 361 0.73 -9.50 21.60
CA THR A 361 0.02 -10.55 20.88
C THR A 361 -0.92 -9.91 19.87
N VAL A 362 -0.86 -10.36 18.61
CA VAL A 362 -1.80 -9.95 17.56
C VAL A 362 -3.09 -10.75 17.74
N LEU A 363 -4.17 -10.06 17.99
CA LEU A 363 -5.51 -10.65 18.16
C LEU A 363 -6.37 -10.36 16.93
N PHE A 364 -7.22 -11.34 16.54
CA PHE A 364 -8.20 -11.19 15.46
C PHE A 364 -9.31 -10.21 15.83
#